data_ec0ab6c497f755683841e8eeace3dd33
#
_entry.id   ec0ab6c497f755683841e8eeace3dd33
#
_cell.length_a   1.000
_cell.length_b   1.000
_cell.length_c   1.000
_cell.angle_alpha   90.00
_cell.angle_beta   90.00
_cell.angle_gamma   90.00
#
_symmetry.space_group_name_H-M   'P 1'
#
loop_
_entity.id
_entity.type
_entity.pdbx_description
1 polymer ?
#
loop_
_entity_poly.entity_id
_entity_poly.type
_entity_poly.pdbx_seq_one_letter_code
_entity_poly.pdbx_strand_id
1 'polypeptide(L)'
;MNKNFLALGLAAALLAPQVAGAEGFGINEWSAEGVAMGGARMFAEDDAANVAYNPASITKVKGEVMKSSYTYLSPHGSYKLYDSNNDEIKGEPTHNKVHAGWAVGSYYVRQINDKEWFG
;
A
#
# COMPACT_ATOMS: atom_id res chain seq x y z
N MET A 1 -25.11 27.16 11.17
CA MET A 1 -23.75 27.09 10.59
C MET A 1 -23.89 27.40 9.10
N ASN A 2 -23.22 28.43 8.63
CA ASN A 2 -23.43 28.96 7.27
C ASN A 2 -22.83 27.99 6.26
N LYS A 3 -23.64 27.46 5.32
CA LYS A 3 -23.21 26.47 4.30
C LYS A 3 -21.99 26.91 3.49
N ASN A 4 -21.81 28.22 3.34
CA ASN A 4 -20.68 28.80 2.63
C ASN A 4 -19.34 28.63 3.39
N PHE A 5 -19.36 28.66 4.73
CA PHE A 5 -18.15 28.39 5.53
C PHE A 5 -17.71 26.94 5.48
N LEU A 6 -18.69 26.02 5.40
CA LEU A 6 -18.39 24.58 5.24
C LEU A 6 -17.77 24.29 3.86
N ALA A 7 -18.33 24.89 2.82
CA ALA A 7 -17.81 24.76 1.45
C ALA A 7 -16.40 25.36 1.29
N LEU A 8 -16.16 26.52 1.93
CA LEU A 8 -14.84 27.18 1.91
C LEU A 8 -13.78 26.34 2.68
N GLY A 9 -14.15 25.76 3.82
CA GLY A 9 -13.29 24.89 4.60
C GLY A 9 -12.93 23.60 3.83
N LEU A 10 -13.89 23.01 3.15
CA LEU A 10 -13.66 21.82 2.31
C LEU A 10 -12.78 22.13 1.10
N ALA A 11 -13.01 23.28 0.44
CA ALA A 11 -12.18 23.72 -0.68
C ALA A 11 -10.73 24.05 -0.23
N ALA A 12 -10.55 24.65 0.95
CA ALA A 12 -9.22 24.92 1.50
C ALA A 12 -8.48 23.62 1.87
N ALA A 13 -9.18 22.60 2.37
CA ALA A 13 -8.60 21.30 2.67
C ALA A 13 -8.16 20.55 1.40
N LEU A 14 -8.89 20.71 0.29
CA LEU A 14 -8.55 20.12 -1.02
C LEU A 14 -7.41 20.85 -1.74
N LEU A 15 -7.18 22.13 -1.40
CA LEU A 15 -6.10 22.96 -1.96
C LEU A 15 -4.85 22.96 -1.07
N ALA A 16 -4.89 22.34 0.11
CA ALA A 16 -3.68 22.15 0.90
C ALA A 16 -2.64 21.40 0.06
N PRO A 17 -1.39 21.91 -0.03
CA PRO A 17 -0.36 21.21 -0.76
C PRO A 17 -0.21 19.81 -0.17
N GLN A 18 -0.62 18.81 -0.93
CA GLN A 18 -0.31 17.43 -0.63
C GLN A 18 1.20 17.37 -0.64
N VAL A 19 1.81 17.14 0.51
CA VAL A 19 3.23 16.83 0.56
C VAL A 19 3.34 15.49 -0.17
N ALA A 20 3.66 15.56 -1.45
CA ALA A 20 4.00 14.39 -2.24
C ALA A 20 5.31 13.85 -1.65
N GLY A 21 5.21 13.00 -0.65
CA GLY A 21 6.30 12.15 -0.26
C GLY A 21 6.57 11.24 -1.45
N ALA A 22 7.72 11.44 -2.12
CA ALA A 22 8.20 10.45 -3.07
C ALA A 22 8.57 9.22 -2.25
N GLU A 23 7.66 8.25 -2.17
CA GLU A 23 7.95 6.93 -1.62
C GLU A 23 8.96 6.26 -2.56
N GLY A 24 10.23 6.29 -2.19
CA GLY A 24 11.29 5.58 -2.93
C GLY A 24 11.09 4.06 -2.93
N PHE A 25 10.36 3.54 -1.94
CA PHE A 25 9.94 2.15 -1.82
C PHE A 25 8.54 2.08 -1.21
N GLY A 26 7.55 1.78 -2.03
CA GLY A 26 6.22 1.40 -1.54
C GLY A 26 6.24 -0.08 -1.14
N ILE A 27 5.89 -0.39 0.10
CA ILE A 27 5.66 -1.77 0.54
C ILE A 27 4.20 -2.09 0.24
N ASN A 28 3.95 -2.79 -0.86
CA ASN A 28 2.61 -3.22 -1.28
C ASN A 28 2.32 -4.67 -0.84
N GLU A 29 3.14 -5.20 0.03
CA GLU A 29 3.11 -6.60 0.50
C GLU A 29 2.17 -6.74 1.70
N TRP A 30 0.92 -6.30 1.54
CA TRP A 30 -0.11 -6.37 2.58
C TRP A 30 -0.57 -7.80 2.87
N SER A 31 -0.38 -8.73 1.92
CA SER A 31 -0.68 -10.14 2.12
C SER A 31 0.27 -11.04 1.33
N ALA A 32 0.45 -12.29 1.77
CA ALA A 32 1.30 -13.26 1.10
C ALA A 32 0.83 -13.54 -0.34
N GLU A 33 -0.49 -13.61 -0.57
CA GLU A 33 -1.03 -13.76 -1.91
C GLU A 33 -0.81 -12.51 -2.77
N GLY A 34 -0.89 -11.32 -2.17
CA GLY A 34 -0.59 -10.06 -2.86
C GLY A 34 0.85 -10.04 -3.36
N VAL A 35 1.80 -10.50 -2.52
CA VAL A 35 3.21 -10.68 -2.91
C VAL A 35 3.34 -11.68 -4.05
N ALA A 36 2.71 -12.85 -3.95
CA ALA A 36 2.75 -13.90 -4.97
C ALA A 36 2.18 -13.43 -6.32
N MET A 37 1.25 -12.49 -6.31
CA MET A 37 0.62 -11.91 -7.49
C MET A 37 1.30 -10.61 -7.96
N GLY A 38 2.45 -10.23 -7.40
CA GLY A 38 3.14 -8.99 -7.75
C GLY A 38 2.32 -7.73 -7.46
N GLY A 39 1.45 -7.75 -6.44
CA GLY A 39 0.55 -6.66 -6.07
C GLY A 39 -0.77 -6.61 -6.86
N ALA A 40 -0.98 -7.46 -7.85
CA ALA A 40 -2.18 -7.47 -8.69
C ALA A 40 -3.41 -8.09 -7.99
N ARG A 41 -3.76 -7.57 -6.79
CA ARG A 41 -4.82 -8.14 -5.95
C ARG A 41 -6.04 -7.25 -5.71
N MET A 42 -6.14 -6.14 -6.40
CA MET A 42 -7.23 -5.16 -6.19
C MET A 42 -8.65 -5.71 -6.43
N PHE A 43 -8.77 -6.84 -7.11
CA PHE A 43 -10.04 -7.46 -7.49
C PHE A 43 -10.26 -8.86 -6.89
N ALA A 44 -9.43 -9.27 -5.94
CA ALA A 44 -9.62 -10.54 -5.27
C ALA A 44 -10.98 -10.59 -4.55
N GLU A 45 -11.65 -11.73 -4.65
CA GLU A 45 -12.91 -11.99 -3.96
C GLU A 45 -12.64 -12.71 -2.63
N ASP A 46 -13.57 -12.59 -1.69
CA ASP A 46 -13.58 -13.32 -0.40
C ASP A 46 -12.29 -13.19 0.46
N ASP A 47 -11.63 -12.03 0.40
CA ASP A 47 -10.37 -11.81 1.11
C ASP A 47 -10.45 -10.63 2.09
N ALA A 48 -10.16 -10.89 3.37
CA ALA A 48 -10.11 -9.84 4.37
C ALA A 48 -8.99 -8.81 4.11
N ALA A 49 -7.91 -9.18 3.42
CA ALA A 49 -6.84 -8.24 3.04
C ALA A 49 -7.31 -7.16 2.06
N ASN A 50 -8.50 -7.28 1.49
CA ASN A 50 -9.12 -6.23 0.68
C ASN A 50 -9.35 -4.93 1.45
N VAL A 51 -9.41 -4.97 2.78
CA VAL A 51 -9.39 -3.74 3.61
C VAL A 51 -8.21 -2.83 3.23
N ALA A 52 -7.05 -3.41 2.93
CA ALA A 52 -5.86 -2.67 2.53
C ALA A 52 -5.75 -2.42 1.02
N TYR A 53 -6.08 -3.41 0.19
CA TYR A 53 -5.93 -3.30 -1.27
C TYR A 53 -7.06 -2.54 -1.96
N ASN A 54 -8.30 -2.85 -1.61
CA ASN A 54 -9.50 -2.25 -2.18
C ASN A 54 -10.67 -2.38 -1.21
N PRO A 55 -10.90 -1.41 -0.33
CA PRO A 55 -11.95 -1.48 0.67
C PRO A 55 -13.35 -1.74 0.10
N ALA A 56 -13.64 -1.30 -1.13
CA ALA A 56 -14.93 -1.58 -1.77
C ALA A 56 -15.17 -3.09 -2.00
N SER A 57 -14.11 -3.87 -2.14
CA SER A 57 -14.21 -5.32 -2.38
C SER A 57 -14.56 -6.13 -1.12
N ILE A 58 -14.53 -5.52 0.08
CA ILE A 58 -14.97 -6.21 1.31
C ILE A 58 -16.45 -6.60 1.23
N THR A 59 -17.25 -5.91 0.41
CA THR A 59 -18.67 -6.22 0.20
C THR A 59 -18.92 -7.58 -0.47
N LYS A 60 -17.87 -8.19 -1.01
CA LYS A 60 -17.93 -9.54 -1.59
C LYS A 60 -17.70 -10.64 -0.56
N VAL A 61 -17.14 -10.30 0.59
CA VAL A 61 -16.90 -11.25 1.69
C VAL A 61 -18.22 -11.66 2.31
N LYS A 62 -18.43 -12.96 2.42
CA LYS A 62 -19.63 -13.54 3.04
C LYS A 62 -19.30 -14.03 4.44
N GLY A 63 -20.16 -13.65 5.40
CA GLY A 63 -19.99 -14.05 6.78
C GLY A 63 -18.85 -13.30 7.46
N GLU A 64 -17.92 -14.03 8.03
CA GLU A 64 -16.81 -13.50 8.82
C GLU A 64 -15.49 -14.13 8.37
N VAL A 65 -14.51 -13.30 8.06
CA VAL A 65 -13.19 -13.75 7.60
C VAL A 65 -12.11 -12.98 8.35
N MET A 66 -11.16 -13.71 8.92
CA MET A 66 -9.94 -13.16 9.49
C MET A 66 -8.74 -13.70 8.72
N LYS A 67 -7.77 -12.82 8.43
CA LYS A 67 -6.56 -13.18 7.74
C LYS A 67 -5.34 -12.51 8.38
N SER A 68 -4.30 -13.29 8.62
CA SER A 68 -3.00 -12.78 9.04
C SER A 68 -1.92 -13.20 8.05
N SER A 69 -1.01 -12.30 7.78
CA SER A 69 0.08 -12.49 6.83
C SER A 69 1.40 -12.06 7.45
N TYR A 70 2.44 -12.82 7.19
CA TYR A 70 3.81 -12.54 7.61
C TYR A 70 4.70 -12.59 6.38
N THR A 71 5.34 -11.48 6.05
CA THR A 71 6.22 -11.36 4.90
C THR A 71 7.62 -10.96 5.36
N TYR A 72 8.62 -11.74 5.02
CA TYR A 72 10.02 -11.38 5.25
C TYR A 72 10.55 -10.62 4.05
N LEU A 73 10.98 -9.40 4.27
CA LEU A 73 11.53 -8.50 3.27
C LEU A 73 13.05 -8.44 3.42
N SER A 74 13.77 -8.77 2.36
CA SER A 74 15.23 -8.68 2.32
C SER A 74 15.63 -7.90 1.06
N PRO A 75 15.53 -6.55 1.10
CA PRO A 75 15.80 -5.73 -0.07
C PRO A 75 17.30 -5.71 -0.36
N HIS A 76 17.66 -6.08 -1.60
CA HIS A 76 19.01 -5.98 -2.12
C HIS A 76 18.99 -5.12 -3.37
N GLY A 77 19.83 -4.14 -3.42
CA GLY A 77 19.98 -3.29 -4.59
C GLY A 77 21.40 -2.77 -4.72
N SER A 78 21.88 -2.73 -5.94
CA SER A 78 23.10 -2.03 -6.30
C SER A 78 22.81 -1.12 -7.48
N TYR A 79 23.47 0.00 -7.58
CA TYR A 79 23.33 0.88 -8.73
C TYR A 79 24.71 1.36 -9.19
N LYS A 80 24.79 1.60 -10.49
CA LYS A 80 25.92 2.19 -11.15
C LYS A 80 25.56 3.61 -11.54
N LEU A 81 26.52 4.51 -11.40
CA LEU A 81 26.38 5.88 -11.84
C LEU A 81 27.00 6.03 -13.23
N TYR A 82 26.33 6.80 -14.08
CA TYR A 82 26.81 7.15 -15.42
C TYR A 82 26.92 8.67 -15.52
N ASP A 83 27.91 9.15 -16.22
CA ASP A 83 28.07 10.57 -16.51
C ASP A 83 27.16 11.04 -17.66
N SER A 84 27.24 12.32 -18.02
CA SER A 84 26.46 12.92 -19.12
C SER A 84 26.81 12.35 -20.49
N ASN A 85 27.95 11.69 -20.64
CA ASN A 85 28.40 11.03 -21.87
C ASN A 85 28.00 9.54 -21.90
N ASN A 86 27.27 9.07 -20.87
CA ASN A 86 26.91 7.66 -20.69
C ASN A 86 28.11 6.75 -20.39
N ASP A 87 29.18 7.31 -19.85
CA ASP A 87 30.32 6.54 -19.37
C ASP A 87 30.12 6.18 -17.88
N GLU A 88 30.41 4.91 -17.53
CA GLU A 88 30.30 4.44 -16.15
C GLU A 88 31.30 5.19 -15.24
N ILE A 89 30.78 5.90 -14.25
CA ILE A 89 31.60 6.55 -13.22
C ILE A 89 32.14 5.44 -12.32
N LYS A 90 33.40 5.07 -12.52
CA LYS A 90 34.09 4.05 -11.72
C LYS A 90 34.19 4.53 -10.27
N GLY A 91 33.46 3.90 -9.39
CA GLY A 91 33.48 4.12 -7.95
C GLY A 91 33.12 2.83 -7.23
N GLU A 92 33.16 2.86 -5.91
CA GLU A 92 32.63 1.77 -5.11
C GLU A 92 31.15 1.56 -5.46
N PRO A 93 30.70 0.34 -5.79
CA PRO A 93 29.29 0.07 -6.05
C PRO A 93 28.50 0.46 -4.80
N THR A 94 27.52 1.34 -4.98
CA THR A 94 26.70 1.78 -3.88
C THR A 94 25.60 0.75 -3.66
N HIS A 95 25.66 0.10 -2.53
CA HIS A 95 24.64 -0.85 -2.09
C HIS A 95 23.62 -0.14 -1.19
N ASN A 96 22.36 -0.55 -1.29
CA ASN A 96 21.39 -0.07 -0.34
C ASN A 96 21.73 -0.58 1.07
N LYS A 97 21.52 0.27 2.08
CA LYS A 97 21.73 -0.05 3.49
C LYS A 97 20.40 -0.39 4.20
N VAL A 98 19.39 -0.81 3.44
CA VAL A 98 18.10 -1.17 4.01
C VAL A 98 18.23 -2.53 4.67
N HIS A 99 17.93 -2.58 5.96
CA HIS A 99 17.95 -3.83 6.72
C HIS A 99 16.75 -4.70 6.35
N ALA A 100 16.98 -6.01 6.34
CA ALA A 100 15.91 -6.97 6.21
C ALA A 100 14.95 -6.88 7.43
N GLY A 101 13.67 -7.13 7.21
CA GLY A 101 12.67 -7.03 8.25
C GLY A 101 11.42 -7.86 7.95
N TRP A 102 10.52 -7.90 8.93
CA TRP A 102 9.22 -8.53 8.80
C TRP A 102 8.13 -7.49 8.61
N ALA A 103 7.28 -7.70 7.62
CA ALA A 103 6.00 -7.00 7.49
C ALA A 103 4.89 -7.95 7.95
N VAL A 104 4.04 -7.45 8.85
CA VAL A 104 2.92 -8.22 9.42
C VAL A 104 1.63 -7.49 9.08
N GLY A 105 0.71 -8.20 8.42
CA GLY A 105 -0.64 -7.73 8.17
C GLY A 105 -1.65 -8.60 8.92
N SER A 106 -2.66 -7.99 9.53
CA SER A 106 -3.78 -8.69 10.12
C SER A 106 -5.07 -7.96 9.77
N TYR A 107 -6.02 -8.68 9.19
CA TYR A 107 -7.23 -8.13 8.61
C TYR A 107 -8.43 -8.92 9.12
N TYR A 108 -9.52 -8.22 9.33
CA TYR A 108 -10.80 -8.79 9.73
C TYR A 108 -11.90 -8.14 8.92
N VAL A 109 -12.81 -8.95 8.39
CA VAL A 109 -14.01 -8.48 7.71
C VAL A 109 -15.19 -9.31 8.18
N ARG A 110 -16.30 -8.63 8.46
CA ARG A 110 -17.55 -9.26 8.82
C ARG A 110 -18.69 -8.62 8.05
N GLN A 111 -19.51 -9.46 7.43
CA GLN A 111 -20.80 -9.05 6.91
C GLN A 111 -21.80 -8.89 8.07
N ILE A 112 -22.37 -7.70 8.24
CA ILE A 112 -23.39 -7.42 9.26
C ILE A 112 -24.77 -7.78 8.74
N ASN A 113 -25.04 -7.39 7.48
CA ASN A 113 -26.27 -7.71 6.75
C ASN A 113 -26.01 -7.60 5.24
N ASP A 114 -27.05 -7.71 4.40
CA ASP A 114 -26.92 -7.69 2.93
C ASP A 114 -26.44 -6.35 2.35
N LYS A 115 -26.31 -5.31 3.17
CA LYS A 115 -25.95 -3.94 2.74
C LYS A 115 -24.77 -3.36 3.51
N GLU A 116 -24.32 -4.03 4.57
CA GLU A 116 -23.35 -3.47 5.51
C GLU A 116 -22.25 -4.49 5.85
N TRP A 117 -21.03 -4.03 5.79
CA TRP A 117 -19.84 -4.77 6.17
C TRP A 117 -18.99 -3.93 7.11
N PHE A 118 -18.29 -4.59 7.99
CA PHE A 118 -17.27 -4.04 8.88
C PHE A 118 -15.92 -4.66 8.53
N GLY A 119 -14.86 -3.82 8.49
CA GLY A 119 -13.50 -4.27 8.23
C GLY A 119 -12.48 -3.22 8.62
#